data_f0d3dfa9a2ab3166ef735dd2c01e6bfb
#
_entry.id   f0d3dfa9a2ab3166ef735dd2c01e6bfb
#
_cell.length_a   1.000
_cell.length_b   1.000
_cell.length_c   1.000
_cell.angle_alpha   90.00
_cell.angle_beta   90.00
_cell.angle_gamma   90.00
#
_symmetry.space_group_name_H-M   'P 1'
#
loop_
_entity.id
_entity.type
_entity.pdbx_description
1 polymer ?
#
loop_
_entity_poly.entity_id
_entity_poly.type
_entity_poly.pdbx_seq_one_letter_code
_entity_poly.pdbx_strand_id
1 'polypeptide(L)'
;MAFCIEDIELGDDTGPLAELVACWRASVEATHTFLTPDDIERIAAYVPDAIASVAHLAVCRDENGQVVGFIGVDGTMIEMLFIHPSLRGCGLGPLLLDHAISEHGVTLVDVNEQNEQAVGFYEHYGFEVFDRSETDGMG
;
A
#
# COMPACT_ATOMS: atom_id res chain seq x y z
N MET A 1 6.16 20.64 -3.04
CA MET A 1 5.01 19.99 -2.40
C MET A 1 5.49 19.26 -1.16
N ALA A 2 4.84 19.47 -0.05
CA ALA A 2 5.26 18.91 1.23
C ALA A 2 4.41 17.67 1.56
N PHE A 3 5.07 16.58 1.93
CA PHE A 3 4.41 15.35 2.36
C PHE A 3 4.85 14.99 3.76
N CYS A 4 3.93 14.48 4.55
CA CYS A 4 4.21 13.98 5.89
C CYS A 4 3.91 12.50 5.97
N ILE A 5 4.84 11.73 6.54
CA ILE A 5 4.63 10.32 6.82
C ILE A 5 4.42 10.16 8.32
N GLU A 6 3.35 9.46 8.69
CA GLU A 6 3.06 9.20 10.10
C GLU A 6 2.54 7.78 10.29
N ASP A 7 2.92 7.18 11.40
CA ASP A 7 2.35 5.91 11.81
C ASP A 7 0.98 6.16 12.41
N ILE A 8 0.02 5.30 12.10
CA ILE A 8 -1.33 5.41 12.62
C ILE A 8 -1.80 4.09 13.22
N GLU A 9 -2.76 4.19 14.13
CA GLU A 9 -3.49 3.06 14.66
C GLU A 9 -4.98 3.32 14.42
N LEU A 10 -5.66 2.34 13.82
CA LEU A 10 -7.06 2.53 13.48
C LEU A 10 -7.98 2.43 14.69
N GLY A 11 -7.72 1.45 15.57
CA GLY A 11 -8.58 1.24 16.72
C GLY A 11 -10.04 1.14 16.31
N ASP A 12 -10.89 1.94 16.97
CA ASP A 12 -12.31 2.01 16.66
C ASP A 12 -12.64 3.17 15.70
N ASP A 13 -11.62 3.92 15.26
CA ASP A 13 -11.82 5.07 14.40
C ASP A 13 -11.89 4.61 12.94
N THR A 14 -13.04 4.81 12.30
CA THR A 14 -13.27 4.41 10.93
C THR A 14 -12.95 5.50 9.91
N GLY A 15 -12.69 6.72 10.36
CA GLY A 15 -12.35 7.83 9.47
C GLY A 15 -11.08 7.59 8.66
N PRO A 16 -9.94 7.30 9.31
CA PRO A 16 -8.72 6.98 8.58
C PRO A 16 -8.88 5.76 7.68
N LEU A 17 -9.62 4.76 8.11
CA LEU A 17 -9.85 3.57 7.31
C LEU A 17 -10.55 3.91 5.98
N ALA A 18 -11.55 4.77 6.02
CA ALA A 18 -12.24 5.20 4.80
C ALA A 18 -11.29 5.91 3.83
N GLU A 19 -10.40 6.76 4.35
CA GLU A 19 -9.39 7.43 3.53
C GLU A 19 -8.42 6.44 2.89
N LEU A 20 -8.00 5.42 3.63
CA LEU A 20 -7.10 4.38 3.13
C LEU A 20 -7.76 3.55 2.04
N VAL A 21 -9.02 3.18 2.22
CA VAL A 21 -9.77 2.42 1.22
C VAL A 21 -9.92 3.25 -0.06
N ALA A 22 -10.20 4.54 0.06
CA ALA A 22 -10.31 5.41 -1.11
C ALA A 22 -8.97 5.51 -1.87
N CYS A 23 -7.86 5.61 -1.15
CA CYS A 23 -6.53 5.63 -1.74
C CYS A 23 -6.21 4.30 -2.44
N TRP A 24 -6.53 3.18 -1.80
CA TRP A 24 -6.36 1.86 -2.40
C TRP A 24 -7.14 1.76 -3.72
N ARG A 25 -8.40 2.16 -3.70
CA ARG A 25 -9.26 2.05 -4.89
C ARG A 25 -8.73 2.89 -6.04
N ALA A 26 -8.35 4.13 -5.78
CA ALA A 26 -7.80 5.00 -6.82
C ALA A 26 -6.53 4.40 -7.43
N SER A 27 -5.66 3.85 -6.59
CA SER A 27 -4.40 3.24 -7.03
C SER A 27 -4.66 2.01 -7.91
N VAL A 28 -5.55 1.13 -7.45
CA VAL A 28 -5.83 -0.14 -8.15
C VAL A 28 -6.50 0.12 -9.49
N GLU A 29 -7.47 1.03 -9.53
CA GLU A 29 -8.16 1.37 -10.78
C GLU A 29 -7.21 1.91 -11.84
N ALA A 30 -6.16 2.59 -11.41
CA ALA A 30 -5.20 3.19 -12.34
C ALA A 30 -4.13 2.22 -12.81
N THR A 31 -3.78 1.21 -12.01
CA THR A 31 -2.56 0.42 -12.23
C THR A 31 -2.77 -1.07 -12.42
N HIS A 32 -3.80 -1.63 -11.83
CA HIS A 32 -4.03 -3.07 -11.89
C HIS A 32 -4.93 -3.39 -13.10
N THR A 33 -4.36 -3.22 -14.29
CA THR A 33 -5.10 -3.39 -15.55
C THR A 33 -5.56 -4.81 -15.81
N PHE A 34 -5.00 -5.78 -15.07
CA PHE A 34 -5.41 -7.18 -15.17
C PHE A 34 -6.68 -7.48 -14.36
N LEU A 35 -7.20 -6.49 -13.61
CA LEU A 35 -8.44 -6.65 -12.85
C LEU A 35 -9.59 -6.00 -13.59
N THR A 36 -10.72 -6.71 -13.63
CA THR A 36 -11.97 -6.15 -14.17
C THR A 36 -12.64 -5.28 -13.10
N PRO A 37 -13.61 -4.41 -13.49
CA PRO A 37 -14.38 -3.68 -12.48
C PRO A 37 -15.05 -4.60 -11.45
N ASP A 38 -15.55 -5.75 -11.87
CA ASP A 38 -16.17 -6.72 -10.96
C ASP A 38 -15.15 -7.30 -10.00
N ASP A 39 -13.91 -7.55 -10.46
CA ASP A 39 -12.83 -8.01 -9.60
C ASP A 39 -12.52 -6.98 -8.53
N ILE A 40 -12.46 -5.71 -8.90
CA ILE A 40 -12.16 -4.61 -7.96
C ILE A 40 -13.26 -4.53 -6.90
N GLU A 41 -14.53 -4.62 -7.28
CA GLU A 41 -15.63 -4.59 -6.33
C GLU A 41 -15.59 -5.77 -5.35
N ARG A 42 -15.25 -6.95 -5.86
CA ARG A 42 -15.12 -8.14 -5.01
C ARG A 42 -13.99 -7.98 -4.00
N ILE A 43 -12.86 -7.47 -4.44
CA ILE A 43 -11.71 -7.24 -3.57
C ILE A 43 -12.02 -6.13 -2.57
N ALA A 44 -12.72 -5.09 -2.99
CA ALA A 44 -13.08 -3.97 -2.13
C ALA A 44 -13.86 -4.41 -0.88
N ALA A 45 -14.58 -5.53 -0.96
CA ALA A 45 -15.30 -6.06 0.20
C ALA A 45 -14.36 -6.54 1.31
N TYR A 46 -13.14 -6.93 0.98
CA TYR A 46 -12.15 -7.44 1.94
C TYR A 46 -11.16 -6.38 2.40
N VAL A 47 -11.00 -5.32 1.64
CA VAL A 47 -9.93 -4.34 1.85
C VAL A 47 -9.98 -3.69 3.24
N PRO A 48 -11.15 -3.26 3.76
CA PRO A 48 -11.16 -2.68 5.11
C PRO A 48 -10.60 -3.62 6.17
N ASP A 49 -10.97 -4.89 6.13
CA ASP A 49 -10.50 -5.88 7.09
C ASP A 49 -9.01 -6.17 6.90
N ALA A 50 -8.56 -6.22 5.64
CA ALA A 50 -7.15 -6.45 5.33
C ALA A 50 -6.29 -5.31 5.88
N ILE A 51 -6.70 -4.07 5.67
CA ILE A 51 -5.97 -2.90 6.18
C ILE A 51 -5.96 -2.93 7.71
N ALA A 52 -7.09 -3.24 8.34
CA ALA A 52 -7.19 -3.26 9.79
C ALA A 52 -6.40 -4.40 10.43
N SER A 53 -6.07 -5.44 9.67
CA SER A 53 -5.40 -6.63 10.20
C SER A 53 -3.88 -6.52 10.26
N VAL A 54 -3.26 -5.58 9.54
CA VAL A 54 -1.79 -5.45 9.57
C VAL A 54 -1.34 -4.86 10.90
N ALA A 55 -0.17 -5.29 11.34
CA ALA A 55 0.36 -4.87 12.64
C ALA A 55 0.72 -3.38 12.67
N HIS A 56 1.23 -2.85 11.56
CA HIS A 56 1.69 -1.47 11.49
C HIS A 56 1.22 -0.83 10.20
N LEU A 57 0.67 0.40 10.32
CA LEU A 57 0.26 1.22 9.19
C LEU A 57 0.98 2.55 9.25
N ALA A 58 1.49 3.01 8.12
CA ALA A 58 1.99 4.36 7.98
C ALA A 58 1.30 5.00 6.78
N VAL A 59 0.95 6.26 6.91
CA VAL A 59 0.29 7.01 5.84
C VAL A 59 1.15 8.18 5.42
N CYS A 60 1.03 8.56 4.15
CA CYS A 60 1.59 9.78 3.62
C CYS A 60 0.45 10.74 3.35
N ARG A 61 0.54 11.95 3.92
CA ARG A 61 -0.47 12.99 3.72
C ARG A 61 0.14 14.14 2.94
N ASP A 62 -0.67 14.77 2.11
CA ASP A 62 -0.25 15.98 1.41
C ASP A 62 -0.43 17.21 2.31
N GLU A 63 -0.13 18.38 1.78
CA GLU A 63 -0.23 19.62 2.53
C GLU A 63 -1.67 19.98 2.94
N ASN A 64 -2.66 19.34 2.34
CA ASN A 64 -4.08 19.51 2.70
C ASN A 64 -4.54 18.45 3.70
N GLY A 65 -3.65 17.58 4.15
CA GLY A 65 -3.97 16.54 5.10
C GLY A 65 -4.62 15.30 4.50
N GLN A 66 -4.70 15.21 3.19
CA GLN A 66 -5.29 14.05 2.52
C GLN A 66 -4.30 12.89 2.46
N VAL A 67 -4.80 11.67 2.65
CA VAL A 67 -3.99 10.46 2.49
C VAL A 67 -3.75 10.26 0.99
N VAL A 68 -2.48 10.27 0.61
CA VAL A 68 -2.07 10.09 -0.79
C VAL A 68 -1.23 8.84 -1.00
N GLY A 69 -0.93 8.13 0.08
CA GLY A 69 -0.23 6.85 0.02
C GLY A 69 -0.23 6.20 1.39
N PHE A 70 -0.05 4.89 1.44
CA PHE A 70 0.09 4.19 2.71
C PHE A 70 0.82 2.87 2.51
N ILE A 71 1.38 2.38 3.62
CA ILE A 71 2.09 1.11 3.66
C ILE A 71 1.65 0.33 4.89
N GLY A 72 1.42 -0.97 4.71
CA GLY A 72 1.09 -1.89 5.79
C GLY A 72 2.20 -2.92 5.95
N VAL A 73 2.60 -3.17 7.20
CA VAL A 73 3.73 -4.04 7.53
C VAL A 73 3.33 -5.03 8.60
N ASP A 74 3.71 -6.30 8.42
CA ASP A 74 3.62 -7.33 9.44
C ASP A 74 5.00 -7.95 9.61
N GLY A 75 5.57 -7.86 10.81
CA GLY A 75 6.92 -8.34 11.07
C GLY A 75 7.93 -7.63 10.19
N THR A 76 8.62 -8.39 9.33
CA THR A 76 9.60 -7.85 8.40
C THR A 76 9.09 -7.84 6.96
N MET A 77 7.77 -8.05 6.76
CA MET A 77 7.18 -8.14 5.44
C MET A 77 6.23 -6.98 5.17
N ILE A 78 6.37 -6.40 3.98
CA ILE A 78 5.40 -5.43 3.48
C ILE A 78 4.20 -6.19 2.94
N GLU A 79 3.04 -5.95 3.54
CA GLU A 79 1.79 -6.58 3.11
C GLU A 79 1.08 -5.76 2.04
N MET A 80 1.26 -4.44 2.09
CA MET A 80 0.60 -3.55 1.13
C MET A 80 1.35 -2.23 1.01
N LEU A 81 1.32 -1.65 -0.19
CA LEU A 81 1.87 -0.33 -0.47
C LEU A 81 1.09 0.25 -1.65
N PHE A 82 0.38 1.35 -1.41
CA PHE A 82 -0.44 1.99 -2.44
C PHE A 82 -0.18 3.48 -2.45
N ILE A 83 -0.11 4.05 -3.66
CA ILE A 83 0.10 5.47 -3.90
C ILE A 83 -1.03 5.98 -4.78
N HIS A 84 -1.58 7.14 -4.43
CA HIS A 84 -2.60 7.76 -5.27
C HIS A 84 -2.03 8.02 -6.67
N PRO A 85 -2.76 7.68 -7.74
CA PRO A 85 -2.20 7.76 -9.10
C PRO A 85 -1.79 9.16 -9.53
N SER A 86 -2.40 10.20 -8.99
CA SER A 86 -2.02 11.58 -9.31
C SER A 86 -0.62 11.96 -8.84
N LEU A 87 -0.03 11.17 -7.94
CA LEU A 87 1.27 11.46 -7.34
C LEU A 87 2.35 10.45 -7.70
N ARG A 88 2.13 9.67 -8.74
CA ARG A 88 3.13 8.76 -9.23
C ARG A 88 4.31 9.55 -9.78
N GLY A 89 5.52 9.03 -9.55
CA GLY A 89 6.73 9.71 -9.96
C GLY A 89 7.14 10.85 -9.04
N CYS A 90 6.41 11.09 -7.95
CA CYS A 90 6.77 12.13 -6.97
C CYS A 90 7.65 11.61 -5.84
N GLY A 91 8.07 10.35 -5.89
CA GLY A 91 8.96 9.78 -4.88
C GLY A 91 8.28 9.30 -3.61
N LEU A 92 6.96 9.14 -3.60
CA LEU A 92 6.23 8.69 -2.41
C LEU A 92 6.49 7.24 -2.08
N GLY A 93 6.58 6.37 -3.08
CA GLY A 93 6.90 4.97 -2.86
C GLY A 93 8.20 4.80 -2.11
N PRO A 94 9.31 5.38 -2.62
CA PRO A 94 10.57 5.36 -1.89
C PRO A 94 10.49 5.94 -0.48
N LEU A 95 9.75 7.03 -0.27
CA LEU A 95 9.60 7.62 1.06
C LEU A 95 8.95 6.64 2.03
N LEU A 96 7.87 5.99 1.62
CA LEU A 96 7.18 5.02 2.45
C LEU A 96 8.04 3.78 2.70
N LEU A 97 8.76 3.31 1.69
CA LEU A 97 9.68 2.18 1.85
C LEU A 97 10.80 2.51 2.81
N ASP A 98 11.43 3.67 2.68
CA ASP A 98 12.50 4.09 3.57
C ASP A 98 12.01 4.18 5.01
N HIS A 99 10.80 4.68 5.22
CA HIS A 99 10.18 4.72 6.54
C HIS A 99 10.00 3.31 7.11
N ALA A 100 9.47 2.39 6.32
CA ALA A 100 9.25 1.02 6.77
C ALA A 100 10.57 0.31 7.07
N ILE A 101 11.60 0.52 6.25
CA ILE A 101 12.92 -0.06 6.49
C ILE A 101 13.51 0.48 7.77
N SER A 102 13.43 1.79 7.97
CA SER A 102 13.99 2.46 9.12
C SER A 102 13.30 2.08 10.43
N GLU A 103 11.97 1.99 10.41
CA GLU A 103 11.17 1.76 11.62
C GLU A 103 10.91 0.29 11.92
N HIS A 104 10.85 -0.55 10.89
CA HIS A 104 10.43 -1.94 11.06
C HIS A 104 11.42 -2.96 10.49
N GLY A 105 12.47 -2.53 9.82
CA GLY A 105 13.49 -3.42 9.28
C GLY A 105 12.95 -4.38 8.22
N VAL A 106 12.02 -3.92 7.38
CA VAL A 106 11.41 -4.79 6.38
C VAL A 106 12.42 -5.25 5.34
N THR A 107 12.30 -6.52 4.93
CA THR A 107 13.18 -7.14 3.93
C THR A 107 12.41 -7.96 2.90
N LEU A 108 11.14 -8.24 3.18
CA LEU A 108 10.28 -9.07 2.35
C LEU A 108 9.09 -8.27 1.85
N VAL A 109 8.54 -8.68 0.72
CA VAL A 109 7.33 -8.09 0.18
C VAL A 109 6.42 -9.17 -0.40
N ASP A 110 5.12 -9.04 -0.14
CA ASP A 110 4.08 -9.87 -0.73
C ASP A 110 3.45 -9.06 -1.88
N VAL A 111 3.66 -9.51 -3.10
CA VAL A 111 3.19 -8.80 -4.29
C VAL A 111 2.67 -9.77 -5.33
N ASN A 112 1.60 -9.36 -6.03
CA ASN A 112 1.03 -10.13 -7.12
C ASN A 112 2.01 -10.18 -8.30
N GLU A 113 2.39 -11.38 -8.75
CA GLU A 113 3.35 -11.53 -9.84
C GLU A 113 2.85 -10.95 -11.17
N GLN A 114 1.55 -10.81 -11.35
CA GLN A 114 0.98 -10.17 -12.53
C GLN A 114 1.24 -8.67 -12.55
N ASN A 115 1.57 -8.09 -11.42
CA ASN A 115 1.96 -6.68 -11.32
C ASN A 115 3.47 -6.57 -11.52
N GLU A 116 3.92 -6.72 -12.76
CA GLU A 116 5.33 -6.75 -13.10
C GLU A 116 6.08 -5.48 -12.71
N GLN A 117 5.41 -4.34 -12.78
CA GLN A 117 6.00 -3.06 -12.41
C GLN A 117 6.32 -3.03 -10.91
N ALA A 118 5.40 -3.51 -10.09
CA ALA A 118 5.62 -3.57 -8.64
C ALA A 118 6.72 -4.56 -8.30
N VAL A 119 6.73 -5.75 -8.90
CA VAL A 119 7.77 -6.75 -8.68
C VAL A 119 9.14 -6.15 -9.01
N GLY A 120 9.27 -5.52 -10.17
CA GLY A 120 10.53 -4.90 -10.59
C GLY A 120 10.97 -3.79 -9.64
N PHE A 121 10.04 -2.98 -9.18
CA PHE A 121 10.32 -1.90 -8.22
C PHE A 121 10.90 -2.46 -6.92
N TYR A 122 10.27 -3.47 -6.34
CA TYR A 122 10.75 -4.06 -5.10
C TYR A 122 12.09 -4.77 -5.26
N GLU A 123 12.26 -5.50 -6.35
CA GLU A 123 13.54 -6.17 -6.63
C GLU A 123 14.67 -5.17 -6.81
N HIS A 124 14.40 -4.05 -7.46
CA HIS A 124 15.37 -2.98 -7.63
C HIS A 124 15.81 -2.41 -6.28
N TYR A 125 14.90 -2.35 -5.31
CA TYR A 125 15.19 -1.88 -3.96
C TYR A 125 15.94 -2.91 -3.11
N GLY A 126 16.09 -4.14 -3.62
CA GLY A 126 16.76 -5.22 -2.88
C GLY A 126 15.83 -6.07 -2.03
N PHE A 127 14.52 -5.94 -2.20
CA PHE A 127 13.57 -6.77 -1.48
C PHE A 127 13.50 -8.16 -2.07
N GLU A 128 13.28 -9.14 -1.20
CA GLU A 128 12.94 -10.49 -1.62
C GLU A 128 11.42 -10.58 -1.78
N VAL A 129 10.97 -11.01 -2.96
CA VAL A 129 9.55 -11.19 -3.21
C VAL A 129 9.14 -12.54 -2.61
N PHE A 130 8.35 -12.49 -1.54
CA PHE A 130 8.01 -13.66 -0.75
C PHE A 130 6.88 -14.48 -1.37
N ASP A 131 5.78 -13.83 -1.71
CA ASP A 131 4.60 -14.50 -2.24
C ASP A 131 4.12 -13.79 -3.48
N ARG A 132 4.05 -14.54 -4.58
CA ARG A 132 3.56 -14.00 -5.86
C ARG A 132 2.16 -14.50 -6.13
N SER A 133 1.29 -14.36 -5.15
CA SER A 133 -0.10 -14.78 -5.28
C SER A 133 -0.82 -13.91 -6.32
N GLU A 134 -1.94 -14.43 -6.80
CA GLU A 134 -2.79 -13.67 -7.74
C GLU A 134 -3.40 -12.44 -7.09
N THR A 135 -3.43 -12.40 -5.78
CA THR A 135 -4.19 -11.41 -5.05
C THR A 135 -3.35 -10.48 -4.19
N ASP A 136 -2.01 -10.52 -4.32
CA ASP A 136 -1.16 -9.50 -3.69
C ASP A 136 -1.30 -9.46 -2.16
N GLY A 137 -1.77 -10.50 -1.54
CA GLY A 137 -2.11 -10.46 -0.11
C GLY A 137 -3.33 -9.62 0.21
N MET A 138 -3.75 -8.78 -0.69
CA MET A 138 -4.91 -7.89 -0.53
C MET A 138 -6.12 -8.35 -1.29
N GLY A 139 -5.93 -9.26 -2.15
CA GLY A 139 -7.00 -9.72 -3.02
C GLY A 139 -6.63 -9.61 -4.47
#